data_64fbc3f8f223dd2a7773b373d0952cbc
#
_entry.id   64fbc3f8f223dd2a7773b373d0952cbc
#
_cell.length_a   1.000
_cell.length_b   1.000
_cell.length_c   1.000
_cell.angle_alpha   90.00
_cell.angle_beta   90.00
_cell.angle_gamma   90.00
#
_symmetry.space_group_name_H-M   'P 1'
#
loop_
_entity.id
_entity.type
_entity.pdbx_description
1 polymer ?
#
loop_
_entity_poly.entity_id
_entity_poly.type
_entity_poly.pdbx_seq_one_letter_code
_entity_poly.pdbx_strand_id
1 'polypeptide(L)'
;RIDDRLQSMNDDALHLLHKVFVGCEEDDAGKFAQYRFFAYVSSMYHKCEVLVNETIPGATGKNHKILVAVKNNGMYIAVAHNKATGNPVNKKETNRFYEMVDDIKKGDHGTMLTDAVYGSSVGFRTDALLDLTELSKAREQDPENKLDFKTANFENNIYSVTKC
;
A
#
# COMPACT_ATOMS: atom_id res chain seq x y z
N ARG A 1 -10.71 -23.30 7.17
CA ARG A 1 -9.31 -23.40 7.62
C ARG A 1 -8.39 -22.70 6.62
N ILE A 2 -7.24 -22.24 7.09
CA ILE A 2 -6.20 -21.62 6.25
C ILE A 2 -5.75 -22.59 5.16
N ASP A 3 -5.58 -23.87 5.51
CA ASP A 3 -5.17 -24.93 4.58
C ASP A 3 -6.13 -25.12 3.44
N ASP A 4 -7.44 -25.06 3.69
CA ASP A 4 -8.46 -25.22 2.64
C ASP A 4 -8.43 -24.05 1.65
N ARG A 5 -8.15 -22.83 2.14
CA ARG A 5 -7.98 -21.65 1.29
C ARG A 5 -6.69 -21.70 0.46
N LEU A 6 -5.59 -22.14 1.06
CA LEU A 6 -4.31 -22.31 0.34
C LEU A 6 -4.44 -23.37 -0.75
N GLN A 7 -5.15 -24.48 -0.51
CA GLN A 7 -5.39 -25.52 -1.52
C GLN A 7 -6.26 -25.06 -2.68
N SER A 8 -7.09 -24.04 -2.48
CA SER A 8 -7.95 -23.47 -3.54
C SER A 8 -7.27 -22.37 -4.36
N MET A 9 -6.06 -21.93 -3.95
CA MET A 9 -5.31 -20.89 -4.65
C MET A 9 -4.60 -21.47 -5.87
N ASN A 10 -4.54 -20.72 -6.97
CA ASN A 10 -3.69 -21.07 -8.10
C ASN A 10 -2.22 -20.82 -7.79
N ASP A 11 -1.34 -21.35 -8.62
CA ASP A 11 0.12 -21.25 -8.41
C ASP A 11 0.62 -19.80 -8.37
N ASP A 12 0.05 -18.91 -9.16
CA ASP A 12 0.42 -17.48 -9.16
C ASP A 12 0.06 -16.81 -7.82
N ALA A 13 -1.13 -17.10 -7.28
CA ALA A 13 -1.56 -16.59 -5.99
C ALA A 13 -0.70 -17.13 -4.84
N LEU A 14 -0.33 -18.41 -4.88
CA LEU A 14 0.58 -19.03 -3.91
C LEU A 14 1.99 -18.42 -4.00
N HIS A 15 2.48 -18.16 -5.21
CA HIS A 15 3.78 -17.52 -5.41
C HIS A 15 3.80 -16.08 -4.87
N LEU A 16 2.74 -15.32 -5.08
CA LEU A 16 2.59 -13.97 -4.52
C LEU A 16 2.49 -13.99 -2.98
N LEU A 17 1.71 -14.93 -2.43
CA LEU A 17 1.62 -15.13 -1.00
C LEU A 17 3.01 -15.44 -0.41
N HIS A 18 3.77 -16.33 -1.03
CA HIS A 18 5.13 -16.65 -0.62
C HIS A 18 6.03 -15.41 -0.65
N LYS A 19 5.99 -14.59 -1.71
CA LYS A 19 6.76 -13.35 -1.80
C LYS A 19 6.43 -12.39 -0.67
N VAL A 20 5.16 -12.21 -0.34
CA VAL A 20 4.73 -11.37 0.79
C VAL A 20 5.27 -11.91 2.11
N PHE A 21 5.17 -13.22 2.33
CA PHE A 21 5.64 -13.86 3.56
C PHE A 21 7.17 -13.79 3.73
N VAL A 22 7.93 -14.00 2.67
CA VAL A 22 9.40 -13.95 2.71
C VAL A 22 9.92 -12.50 2.79
N GLY A 23 9.24 -11.57 2.14
CA GLY A 23 9.63 -10.16 2.10
C GLY A 23 9.22 -9.34 3.32
N CYS A 24 8.38 -9.88 4.21
CA CYS A 24 7.95 -9.21 5.44
C CYS A 24 8.82 -9.64 6.64
N GLU A 25 9.27 -8.64 7.40
CA GLU A 25 9.98 -8.85 8.68
C GLU A 25 9.01 -9.05 9.86
N GLU A 26 7.70 -9.00 9.61
CA GLU A 26 6.65 -9.09 10.59
C GLU A 26 6.37 -10.55 11.01
N ASP A 27 5.66 -10.72 12.13
CA ASP A 27 5.13 -12.00 12.56
C ASP A 27 4.05 -12.54 11.58
N ASP A 28 3.56 -13.75 11.79
CA ASP A 28 2.58 -14.37 10.88
C ASP A 28 1.28 -13.58 10.77
N ALA A 29 0.81 -12.95 11.85
CA ALA A 29 -0.38 -12.10 11.83
C ALA A 29 -0.15 -10.86 10.96
N GLY A 30 1.01 -10.21 11.09
CA GLY A 30 1.41 -9.09 10.27
C GLY A 30 1.56 -9.47 8.79
N LYS A 31 2.13 -10.63 8.49
CA LYS A 31 2.24 -11.17 7.13
C LYS A 31 0.87 -11.39 6.49
N PHE A 32 -0.09 -11.96 7.22
CA PHE A 32 -1.46 -12.10 6.73
C PHE A 32 -2.16 -10.76 6.50
N ALA A 33 -1.94 -9.78 7.36
CA ALA A 33 -2.44 -8.42 7.17
C ALA A 33 -1.88 -7.81 5.89
N GLN A 34 -0.59 -7.99 5.61
CA GLN A 34 0.03 -7.51 4.37
C GLN A 34 -0.52 -8.22 3.12
N TYR A 35 -0.72 -9.53 3.18
CA TYR A 35 -1.34 -10.27 2.09
C TYR A 35 -2.77 -9.79 1.80
N ARG A 36 -3.58 -9.57 2.84
CA ARG A 36 -4.93 -9.03 2.69
C ARG A 36 -4.92 -7.63 2.07
N PHE A 37 -3.98 -6.80 2.47
CA PHE A 37 -3.79 -5.49 1.86
C PHE A 37 -3.41 -5.58 0.39
N PHE A 38 -2.49 -6.48 0.03
CA PHE A 38 -2.16 -6.77 -1.36
C PHE A 38 -3.40 -7.17 -2.17
N ALA A 39 -4.22 -8.08 -1.65
CA ALA A 39 -5.45 -8.51 -2.31
C ALA A 39 -6.45 -7.34 -2.50
N TYR A 40 -6.55 -6.45 -1.51
CA TYR A 40 -7.36 -5.24 -1.60
C TYR A 40 -6.87 -4.30 -2.71
N VAL A 41 -5.57 -4.00 -2.75
CA VAL A 41 -4.99 -3.16 -3.81
C VAL A 41 -5.19 -3.80 -5.18
N SER A 42 -4.98 -5.10 -5.31
CA SER A 42 -5.22 -5.84 -6.56
C SER A 42 -6.67 -5.73 -7.04
N SER A 43 -7.64 -5.70 -6.11
CA SER A 43 -9.05 -5.53 -6.45
C SER A 43 -9.39 -4.12 -6.96
N MET A 44 -8.62 -3.11 -6.56
CA MET A 44 -8.80 -1.72 -7.01
C MET A 44 -8.28 -1.48 -8.42
N TYR A 45 -7.25 -2.21 -8.84
CA TYR A 45 -6.51 -1.98 -10.10
C TYR A 45 -6.62 -3.19 -11.03
N HIS A 46 -7.84 -3.46 -11.50
CA HIS A 46 -8.09 -4.51 -12.49
C HIS A 46 -7.31 -4.26 -13.78
N LYS A 47 -6.78 -5.31 -14.37
CA LYS A 47 -6.00 -5.28 -15.63
C LYS A 47 -4.66 -4.55 -15.52
N CYS A 48 -4.19 -4.26 -14.31
CA CYS A 48 -2.86 -3.73 -14.06
C CYS A 48 -1.96 -4.81 -13.47
N GLU A 49 -0.66 -4.65 -13.64
CA GLU A 49 0.32 -5.48 -12.97
C GLU A 49 0.52 -5.00 -11.53
N VAL A 50 0.24 -5.86 -10.57
CA VAL A 50 0.41 -5.55 -9.14
C VAL A 50 1.63 -6.31 -8.62
N LEU A 51 2.59 -5.57 -8.10
CA LEU A 51 3.89 -6.06 -7.65
C LEU A 51 4.03 -5.88 -6.14
N VAL A 52 4.77 -6.77 -5.50
CA VAL A 52 5.07 -6.72 -4.06
C VAL A 52 6.57 -6.54 -3.82
N ASN A 53 6.91 -5.85 -2.73
CA ASN A 53 8.29 -5.62 -2.30
C ASN A 53 9.18 -5.02 -3.40
N GLU A 54 8.64 -4.03 -4.11
CA GLU A 54 9.36 -3.28 -5.13
C GLU A 54 10.32 -2.26 -4.52
N THR A 55 11.40 -1.99 -5.24
CA THR A 55 12.32 -0.88 -4.92
C THR A 55 12.24 0.14 -6.05
N ILE A 56 11.81 1.35 -5.73
CA ILE A 56 11.63 2.43 -6.71
C ILE A 56 12.57 3.58 -6.38
N PRO A 57 13.47 3.98 -7.30
CA PRO A 57 14.31 5.15 -7.11
C PRO A 57 13.47 6.44 -7.11
N GLY A 58 13.76 7.35 -6.19
CA GLY A 58 13.20 8.70 -6.17
C GLY A 58 14.08 9.72 -6.90
N ALA A 59 13.59 10.94 -7.03
CA ALA A 59 14.32 12.06 -7.65
C ALA A 59 15.61 12.42 -6.89
N THR A 60 15.64 12.22 -5.58
CA THR A 60 16.82 12.45 -4.74
C THR A 60 17.91 11.36 -4.89
N GLY A 61 17.66 10.32 -5.67
CA GLY A 61 18.53 9.14 -5.80
C GLY A 61 18.36 8.11 -4.68
N LYS A 62 17.47 8.38 -3.72
CA LYS A 62 17.13 7.42 -2.66
C LYS A 62 16.26 6.30 -3.22
N ASN A 63 16.59 5.06 -2.86
CA ASN A 63 15.77 3.91 -3.16
C ASN A 63 14.69 3.70 -2.09
N HIS A 64 13.44 3.65 -2.51
CA HIS A 64 12.30 3.44 -1.64
C HIS A 64 11.78 2.01 -1.76
N LYS A 65 11.67 1.31 -0.63
CA LYS A 65 10.99 0.01 -0.56
C LYS A 65 9.49 0.22 -0.51
N ILE A 66 8.77 -0.35 -1.45
CA ILE A 66 7.32 -0.24 -1.60
C ILE A 66 6.70 -1.61 -1.40
N LEU A 67 5.75 -1.71 -0.46
CA LEU A 67 5.06 -2.97 -0.18
C LEU A 67 4.28 -3.46 -1.39
N VAL A 68 3.47 -2.59 -1.98
CA VAL A 68 2.68 -2.88 -3.19
C VAL A 68 2.83 -1.73 -4.17
N ALA A 69 3.19 -2.06 -5.40
CA ALA A 69 3.25 -1.11 -6.51
C ALA A 69 2.41 -1.60 -7.68
N VAL A 70 1.76 -0.67 -8.37
CA VAL A 70 0.89 -0.97 -9.50
C VAL A 70 1.47 -0.36 -10.76
N LYS A 71 1.63 -1.18 -11.79
CA LYS A 71 2.05 -0.74 -13.12
C LYS A 71 0.91 -0.89 -14.13
N ASN A 72 0.84 0.08 -15.02
CA ASN A 72 0.05 0.00 -16.23
C ASN A 72 0.95 0.34 -17.42
N ASN A 73 1.00 -0.53 -18.42
CA ASN A 73 1.89 -0.38 -19.58
C ASN A 73 3.37 -0.13 -19.20
N GLY A 74 3.85 -0.81 -18.18
CA GLY A 74 5.23 -0.70 -17.71
C GLY A 74 5.55 0.51 -16.84
N MET A 75 4.60 1.41 -16.60
CA MET A 75 4.77 2.62 -15.79
C MET A 75 4.07 2.48 -14.44
N TYR A 76 4.69 2.94 -13.36
CA TYR A 76 4.05 2.99 -12.04
C TYR A 76 2.92 4.02 -12.03
N ILE A 77 1.73 3.57 -11.67
CA ILE A 77 0.52 4.41 -11.52
C ILE A 77 0.06 4.55 -10.08
N ALA A 78 0.39 3.58 -9.23
CA ALA A 78 0.06 3.62 -7.81
C ALA A 78 1.17 2.99 -6.96
N VAL A 79 1.33 3.51 -5.76
CA VAL A 79 2.16 2.91 -4.69
C VAL A 79 1.32 2.78 -3.42
N ALA A 80 1.56 1.74 -2.67
CA ALA A 80 0.76 1.45 -1.49
C ALA A 80 1.62 0.92 -0.33
N HIS A 81 1.29 1.38 0.86
CA HIS A 81 1.89 0.97 2.12
C HIS A 81 0.80 0.54 3.10
N ASN A 82 1.09 -0.41 3.98
CA ASN A 82 0.16 -0.83 5.02
C ASN A 82 0.89 -1.00 6.35
N LYS A 83 0.33 -0.42 7.39
CA LYS A 83 0.77 -0.66 8.76
C LYS A 83 -0.01 -1.84 9.34
N ALA A 84 0.67 -2.97 9.51
CA ALA A 84 0.05 -4.21 9.91
C ALA A 84 -0.12 -4.34 11.43
N THR A 85 0.82 -3.81 12.20
CA THR A 85 0.93 -4.01 13.67
C THR A 85 1.31 -2.72 14.39
N GLY A 86 1.21 -2.75 15.71
CA GLY A 86 1.59 -1.65 16.60
C GLY A 86 0.46 -0.65 16.86
N ASN A 87 0.80 0.60 17.08
CA ASN A 87 -0.18 1.67 17.37
C ASN A 87 -0.84 2.19 16.08
N PRO A 88 -2.04 2.80 16.18
CA PRO A 88 -2.67 3.47 15.04
C PRO A 88 -1.73 4.45 14.34
N VAL A 89 -1.89 4.56 13.02
CA VAL A 89 -1.09 5.46 12.17
C VAL A 89 -1.20 6.89 12.67
N ASN A 90 -0.07 7.55 12.86
CA ASN A 90 0.01 8.94 13.31
C ASN A 90 0.50 9.88 12.20
N LYS A 91 0.41 11.20 12.44
CA LYS A 91 0.79 12.24 11.48
C LYS A 91 2.25 12.13 11.02
N LYS A 92 3.19 11.71 11.87
CA LYS A 92 4.59 11.54 11.50
C LYS A 92 4.78 10.44 10.45
N GLU A 93 3.97 9.38 10.54
CA GLU A 93 4.01 8.26 9.59
C GLU A 93 3.38 8.66 8.26
N THR A 94 2.29 9.42 8.25
CA THR A 94 1.69 9.94 7.02
C THR A 94 2.61 10.93 6.31
N ASN A 95 3.30 11.81 7.05
CA ASN A 95 4.28 12.72 6.47
C ASN A 95 5.45 11.97 5.81
N ARG A 96 5.97 10.93 6.45
CA ARG A 96 7.04 10.09 5.85
C ARG A 96 6.57 9.40 4.58
N PHE A 97 5.35 8.90 4.57
CA PHE A 97 4.74 8.30 3.40
C PHE A 97 4.58 9.32 2.27
N TYR A 98 4.09 10.52 2.58
CA TYR A 98 3.99 11.61 1.64
C TYR A 98 5.34 11.98 1.02
N GLU A 99 6.37 12.20 1.84
CA GLU A 99 7.72 12.53 1.37
C GLU A 99 8.28 11.44 0.44
N MET A 100 8.07 10.18 0.77
CA MET A 100 8.46 9.05 -0.07
C MET A 100 7.74 9.06 -1.41
N VAL A 101 6.42 9.24 -1.41
CA VAL A 101 5.60 9.26 -2.64
C VAL A 101 5.97 10.48 -3.50
N ASP A 102 6.17 11.64 -2.89
CA ASP A 102 6.55 12.86 -3.58
C ASP A 102 7.94 12.74 -4.24
N ASP A 103 8.90 12.11 -3.57
CA ASP A 103 10.22 11.84 -4.12
C ASP A 103 10.15 10.87 -5.32
N ILE A 104 9.35 9.81 -5.21
CA ILE A 104 9.11 8.89 -6.34
C ILE A 104 8.42 9.61 -7.50
N LYS A 105 7.40 10.41 -7.21
CA LYS A 105 6.63 11.17 -8.23
C LYS A 105 7.51 12.10 -9.06
N LYS A 106 8.48 12.73 -8.42
CA LYS A 106 9.44 13.64 -9.07
C LYS A 106 10.58 12.93 -9.79
N GLY A 107 10.75 11.64 -9.57
CA GLY A 107 11.76 10.82 -10.23
C GLY A 107 11.29 10.26 -11.58
N ASP A 108 12.23 9.74 -12.35
CA ASP A 108 11.99 9.23 -13.71
C ASP A 108 10.97 8.09 -13.77
N HIS A 109 10.86 7.30 -12.70
CA HIS A 109 9.93 6.17 -12.62
C HIS A 109 8.53 6.54 -12.13
N GLY A 110 8.36 7.76 -11.61
CA GLY A 110 7.12 8.23 -10.98
C GLY A 110 6.28 9.19 -11.82
N THR A 111 6.66 9.47 -13.07
CA THR A 111 5.99 10.48 -13.91
C THR A 111 4.51 10.19 -14.11
N MET A 112 4.11 8.91 -14.19
CA MET A 112 2.71 8.48 -14.35
C MET A 112 2.02 8.13 -13.03
N LEU A 113 2.69 8.33 -11.91
CA LEU A 113 2.13 8.04 -10.58
C LEU A 113 0.98 9.02 -10.27
N THR A 114 -0.20 8.50 -10.00
CA THR A 114 -1.41 9.28 -9.68
C THR A 114 -2.03 8.93 -8.34
N ASP A 115 -1.78 7.71 -7.84
CA ASP A 115 -2.41 7.20 -6.62
C ASP A 115 -1.38 6.78 -5.58
N ALA A 116 -1.69 7.08 -4.33
CA ALA A 116 -0.96 6.59 -3.18
C ALA A 116 -1.95 6.05 -2.14
N VAL A 117 -1.80 4.80 -1.74
CA VAL A 117 -2.72 4.13 -0.81
C VAL A 117 -2.01 3.85 0.50
N TYR A 118 -2.52 4.39 1.60
CA TYR A 118 -2.06 4.05 2.94
C TYR A 118 -3.12 3.18 3.63
N GLY A 119 -2.78 1.91 3.84
CA GLY A 119 -3.61 0.98 4.59
C GLY A 119 -3.18 0.87 6.05
N SER A 120 -4.09 0.47 6.91
CA SER A 120 -3.78 0.12 8.29
C SER A 120 -4.68 -0.98 8.82
N SER A 121 -4.07 -2.00 9.42
CA SER A 121 -4.77 -3.03 10.16
C SER A 121 -4.98 -2.68 11.64
N VAL A 122 -4.38 -1.57 12.08
CA VAL A 122 -4.42 -1.07 13.47
C VAL A 122 -5.10 0.29 13.60
N GLY A 123 -5.72 0.79 12.50
CA GLY A 123 -6.45 2.06 12.47
C GLY A 123 -5.57 3.29 12.23
N PHE A 124 -6.21 4.44 12.22
CA PHE A 124 -5.60 5.75 12.00
C PHE A 124 -5.99 6.69 13.13
N ARG A 125 -5.05 7.50 13.56
CA ARG A 125 -5.35 8.65 14.41
C ARG A 125 -6.04 9.75 13.57
N THR A 126 -6.88 10.55 14.20
CA THR A 126 -7.58 11.65 13.54
C THR A 126 -6.62 12.65 12.88
N ASP A 127 -5.51 12.95 13.53
CA ASP A 127 -4.49 13.86 12.99
C ASP A 127 -3.84 13.32 11.70
N ALA A 128 -3.66 12.00 11.59
CA ALA A 128 -3.15 11.35 10.39
C ALA A 128 -4.15 11.42 9.21
N LEU A 129 -5.43 11.18 9.47
CA LEU A 129 -6.48 11.25 8.43
C LEU A 129 -6.65 12.69 7.92
N LEU A 130 -6.63 13.68 8.80
CA LEU A 130 -6.70 15.10 8.42
C LEU A 130 -5.49 15.49 7.57
N ASP A 131 -4.30 15.07 7.95
CA ASP A 131 -3.07 15.33 7.20
C ASP A 131 -3.14 14.80 5.77
N LEU A 132 -3.52 13.52 5.59
CA LEU A 132 -3.67 12.93 4.26
C LEU A 132 -4.75 13.63 3.42
N THR A 133 -5.84 14.05 4.02
CA THR A 133 -6.90 14.80 3.35
C THR A 133 -6.40 16.17 2.85
N GLU A 134 -5.66 16.89 3.68
CA GLU A 134 -5.07 18.19 3.34
C GLU A 134 -4.02 18.05 2.23
N LEU A 135 -3.18 17.03 2.30
CA LEU A 135 -2.17 16.73 1.28
C LEU A 135 -2.82 16.39 -0.07
N SER A 136 -3.89 15.60 -0.09
CA SER A 136 -4.65 15.30 -1.30
C SER A 136 -5.23 16.56 -1.93
N LYS A 137 -5.89 17.40 -1.13
CA LYS A 137 -6.48 18.66 -1.60
C LYS A 137 -5.44 19.62 -2.18
N ALA A 138 -4.27 19.73 -1.54
CA ALA A 138 -3.19 20.58 -2.03
C ALA A 138 -2.68 20.14 -3.42
N ARG A 139 -2.74 18.83 -3.70
CA ARG A 139 -2.30 18.25 -4.98
C ARG A 139 -3.39 18.29 -6.07
N GLU A 140 -4.66 18.34 -5.72
CA GLU A 140 -5.75 18.47 -6.70
C GLU A 140 -5.65 19.75 -7.52
N GLN A 141 -5.03 20.81 -6.98
CA GLN A 141 -4.83 22.10 -7.62
C GLN A 141 -3.61 22.16 -8.56
N ASP A 142 -2.79 21.12 -8.58
CA ASP A 142 -1.61 21.01 -9.44
C ASP A 142 -1.80 19.89 -10.48
N PRO A 143 -2.27 20.20 -11.70
CA PRO A 143 -2.55 19.18 -12.72
C PRO A 143 -1.34 18.34 -13.14
N GLU A 144 -0.13 18.90 -13.06
CA GLU A 144 1.11 18.23 -13.48
C GLU A 144 1.62 17.27 -12.38
N ASN A 145 1.32 17.56 -11.11
CA ASN A 145 1.76 16.77 -9.97
C ASN A 145 0.60 16.17 -9.17
N LYS A 146 -0.52 15.92 -9.83
CA LYS A 146 -1.70 15.35 -9.18
C LYS A 146 -1.38 14.01 -8.53
N LEU A 147 -1.67 13.93 -7.23
CA LEU A 147 -1.61 12.71 -6.43
C LEU A 147 -2.90 12.59 -5.62
N ASP A 148 -3.55 11.43 -5.70
CA ASP A 148 -4.70 11.08 -4.89
C ASP A 148 -4.26 10.16 -3.74
N PHE A 149 -4.37 10.65 -2.50
CA PHE A 149 -4.06 9.87 -1.30
C PHE A 149 -5.32 9.17 -0.80
N LYS A 150 -5.32 7.85 -0.87
CA LYS A 150 -6.41 6.98 -0.41
C LYS A 150 -6.03 6.29 0.88
N THR A 151 -6.99 6.09 1.75
CA THR A 151 -6.81 5.31 2.97
C THR A 151 -7.65 4.04 2.94
N ALA A 152 -7.13 2.98 3.56
CA ALA A 152 -7.84 1.72 3.74
C ALA A 152 -7.72 1.28 5.20
N ASN A 153 -8.82 1.31 5.94
CA ASN A 153 -8.84 0.93 7.35
C ASN A 153 -9.42 -0.49 7.52
N PHE A 154 -8.59 -1.41 7.99
CA PHE A 154 -8.95 -2.81 8.23
C PHE A 154 -9.14 -3.14 9.72
N GLU A 155 -9.07 -2.15 10.61
CA GLU A 155 -9.15 -2.35 12.06
C GLU A 155 -10.40 -3.14 12.48
N ASN A 156 -11.56 -2.80 11.92
CA ASN A 156 -12.84 -3.42 12.28
C ASN A 156 -13.09 -4.76 11.55
N ASN A 157 -12.31 -5.13 10.57
CA ASN A 157 -12.49 -6.38 9.81
C ASN A 157 -11.90 -7.61 10.51
N ILE A 158 -11.10 -7.42 11.55
CA ILE A 158 -10.57 -8.50 12.37
C ILE A 158 -11.68 -9.14 13.22
N TYR A 159 -12.67 -8.36 13.64
CA TYR A 159 -13.77 -8.81 14.50
C TYR A 159 -14.94 -9.46 13.76
N SER A 160 -15.11 -9.19 12.47
CA SER A 160 -16.20 -9.79 11.69
C SER A 160 -15.92 -11.24 11.29
N VAL A 161 -14.68 -11.70 11.38
CA VAL A 161 -14.28 -13.09 11.06
C VAL A 161 -14.38 -14.01 12.29
N THR A 162 -14.47 -13.45 13.50
CA THR A 162 -14.58 -14.23 14.77
C THR A 162 -16.02 -14.42 15.23
N LYS A 163 -17.02 -13.97 14.47
CA LYS A 163 -18.46 -14.14 14.78
C LYS A 163 -19.18 -15.12 13.82
N CYS A 164 -18.44 -16.02 13.22
CA CYS A 164 -19.02 -17.18 12.53
C CYS A 164 -18.83 -18.45 13.35
#